data_3ac2f8bcb8d0670784e65aed4231433b
#
_entry.id   3ac2f8bcb8d0670784e65aed4231433b
#
_cell.length_a   1.000
_cell.length_b   1.000
_cell.length_c   1.000
_cell.angle_alpha   90.00
_cell.angle_beta   90.00
_cell.angle_gamma   90.00
#
_symmetry.space_group_name_H-M   'P 1'
#
loop_
_entity.id
_entity.type
_entity.pdbx_description
1 polymer ?
#
loop_
_entity_poly.entity_id
_entity_poly.type
_entity_poly.pdbx_seq_one_letter_code
_entity_poly.pdbx_strand_id
1 'polypeptide(L)'
;MKKYILPFVITGILTCCIVIKSQAQQDSTKKINISTSILGKQDLDKSDDKDKPDVSKYPRSFGGITFSRIDWGFSRLINDGSFTLNEHNEFLEYKKASNFGFDIAQFGFRFSDQFKTYISTGFEWNYLRLKHNVLLDQDATPLDYSYPDDINYKKNVFTSTYLRVPLTFEFRSKKFRNGDRAKLAVGAMTGILIKGSQRLKSNEQGSQKFKDNYNLASFQYGAFARLGYDSMGVFVKYYFNDMFENSPNQDGLNNFTFGLTLGF
;
A
#
# COMPACT_ATOMS: atom_id res chain seq x y z
N MET A 1 21.02 -10.44 13.76
CA MET A 1 19.91 -11.34 13.36
C MET A 1 19.06 -10.84 12.19
N LYS A 2 19.38 -9.67 11.58
CA LYS A 2 18.58 -9.02 10.50
C LYS A 2 18.71 -9.62 9.09
N LYS A 3 19.68 -10.50 8.81
CA LYS A 3 19.96 -11.00 7.44
C LYS A 3 19.11 -12.18 6.96
N TYR A 4 18.25 -12.74 7.79
CA TYR A 4 17.55 -14.01 7.48
C TYR A 4 16.03 -13.87 7.30
N ILE A 5 15.44 -12.70 7.55
CA ILE A 5 13.97 -12.51 7.43
C ILE A 5 13.55 -12.39 5.96
N LEU A 6 14.33 -11.69 5.14
CA LEU A 6 14.01 -11.49 3.73
C LEU A 6 13.93 -12.79 2.91
N PRO A 7 14.91 -13.74 3.04
CA PRO A 7 14.81 -15.02 2.34
C PRO A 7 13.63 -15.88 2.83
N PHE A 8 13.25 -15.80 4.11
CA PHE A 8 12.13 -16.57 4.64
C PHE A 8 10.79 -16.11 4.07
N VAL A 9 10.57 -14.81 3.91
CA VAL A 9 9.34 -14.24 3.31
C VAL A 9 9.27 -14.61 1.83
N ILE A 10 10.36 -14.49 1.08
CA ILE A 10 10.40 -14.84 -0.34
C ILE A 10 10.20 -16.35 -0.52
N THR A 11 10.82 -17.19 0.32
CA THR A 11 10.65 -18.63 0.28
C THR A 11 9.22 -19.04 0.63
N GLY A 12 8.59 -18.41 1.62
CA GLY A 12 7.19 -18.66 1.98
C GLY A 12 6.23 -18.34 0.84
N ILE A 13 6.43 -17.24 0.14
CA ILE A 13 5.62 -16.87 -1.04
C ILE A 13 5.86 -17.84 -2.20
N LEU A 14 7.10 -18.23 -2.45
CA LEU A 14 7.46 -19.18 -3.51
C LEU A 14 6.92 -20.59 -3.22
N THR A 15 6.98 -21.04 -1.96
CA THR A 15 6.46 -22.35 -1.54
C THR A 15 4.94 -22.40 -1.65
N CYS A 16 4.24 -21.32 -1.32
CA CYS A 16 2.81 -21.20 -1.50
C CYS A 16 2.40 -21.31 -3.00
N CYS A 17 3.19 -20.69 -3.89
CA CYS A 17 2.99 -20.79 -5.34
C CYS A 17 3.25 -22.21 -5.88
N ILE A 18 4.19 -22.96 -5.32
CA ILE A 18 4.55 -24.32 -5.73
C ILE A 18 3.49 -25.34 -5.26
N VAL A 19 3.00 -25.20 -4.02
CA VAL A 19 1.93 -26.07 -3.49
C VAL A 19 0.63 -25.89 -4.26
N ILE A 20 0.32 -24.67 -4.72
CA ILE A 20 -0.85 -24.41 -5.56
C ILE A 20 -0.70 -25.07 -6.94
N LYS A 21 0.52 -25.13 -7.51
CA LYS A 21 0.73 -25.86 -8.77
C LYS A 21 0.55 -27.36 -8.65
N SER A 22 0.95 -27.98 -7.54
CA SER A 22 0.82 -29.42 -7.36
C SER A 22 -0.61 -29.91 -7.17
N GLN A 23 -1.51 -29.10 -6.60
CA GLN A 23 -2.93 -29.43 -6.51
C GLN A 23 -3.71 -29.14 -7.82
N ALA A 24 -3.22 -28.20 -8.65
CA ALA A 24 -3.84 -27.90 -9.93
C ALA A 24 -3.55 -28.97 -11.02
N GLN A 25 -2.59 -29.86 -10.80
CA GLN A 25 -2.21 -30.92 -11.76
C GLN A 25 -3.10 -32.17 -11.66
N GLN A 26 -3.91 -32.29 -10.62
CA GLN A 26 -4.76 -33.47 -10.42
C GLN A 26 -6.18 -33.31 -10.96
N ASP A 27 -6.58 -32.11 -11.37
CA ASP A 27 -7.88 -31.85 -11.99
C ASP A 27 -7.68 -31.32 -13.41
N SER A 28 -7.53 -32.23 -14.34
CA SER A 28 -7.35 -31.97 -15.77
C SER A 28 -8.54 -31.22 -16.35
N THR A 29 -8.22 -30.11 -17.05
CA THR A 29 -9.08 -29.32 -17.96
C THR A 29 -9.85 -28.11 -17.43
N LYS A 30 -9.29 -27.32 -16.51
CA LYS A 30 -9.74 -25.92 -16.38
C LYS A 30 -8.68 -24.95 -16.88
N LYS A 31 -8.91 -24.39 -18.07
CA LYS A 31 -8.10 -23.30 -18.63
C LYS A 31 -8.01 -22.15 -17.63
N ILE A 32 -6.79 -21.82 -17.21
CA ILE A 32 -6.52 -20.60 -16.45
C ILE A 32 -6.63 -19.44 -17.43
N ASN A 33 -7.74 -18.72 -17.40
CA ASN A 33 -7.86 -17.47 -18.15
C ASN A 33 -7.12 -16.37 -17.40
N ILE A 34 -5.91 -16.06 -17.82
CA ILE A 34 -5.19 -14.87 -17.41
C ILE A 34 -5.79 -13.70 -18.19
N SER A 35 -6.71 -12.98 -17.57
CA SER A 35 -7.25 -11.77 -18.18
C SER A 35 -6.42 -10.57 -17.76
N THR A 36 -5.79 -9.93 -18.72
CA THR A 36 -5.11 -8.64 -18.55
C THR A 36 -6.16 -7.55 -18.70
N SER A 37 -6.59 -6.91 -17.63
CA SER A 37 -7.50 -5.77 -17.70
C SER A 37 -6.81 -4.52 -17.18
N ILE A 38 -6.54 -3.63 -18.07
CA ILE A 38 -6.15 -2.25 -17.82
C ILE A 38 -7.46 -1.47 -17.62
N LEU A 39 -7.78 -1.04 -16.41
CA LEU A 39 -9.01 -0.35 -16.00
C LEU A 39 -10.22 -1.29 -15.71
N GLY A 40 -10.39 -1.56 -14.45
CA GLY A 40 -11.60 -1.80 -13.66
C GLY A 40 -12.91 -2.31 -14.27
N LYS A 41 -12.97 -2.79 -15.49
CA LYS A 41 -14.15 -3.50 -16.02
C LYS A 41 -13.89 -4.97 -16.00
N GLN A 42 -14.37 -5.62 -14.96
CA GLN A 42 -14.26 -7.04 -14.89
C GLN A 42 -15.35 -7.72 -14.19
N ASP A 43 -16.27 -8.11 -14.88
CA ASP A 43 -16.90 -9.41 -14.91
C ASP A 43 -17.64 -9.48 -16.25
N LEU A 44 -16.91 -9.91 -17.27
CA LEU A 44 -17.54 -10.36 -18.51
C LEU A 44 -18.22 -11.70 -18.20
N ASP A 45 -19.40 -11.61 -17.64
CA ASP A 45 -20.40 -12.68 -17.68
C ASP A 45 -21.01 -12.64 -19.09
N LYS A 46 -20.33 -13.27 -20.04
CA LYS A 46 -20.92 -13.69 -21.32
C LYS A 46 -20.78 -15.19 -21.41
N SER A 47 -21.79 -15.87 -21.00
CA SER A 47 -22.20 -17.15 -21.58
C SER A 47 -23.67 -17.33 -21.35
N ASP A 48 -24.47 -16.95 -22.34
CA ASP A 48 -25.75 -17.61 -22.61
C ASP A 48 -25.45 -19.05 -23.05
N ASP A 49 -25.46 -19.97 -22.11
CA ASP A 49 -25.46 -21.40 -22.36
C ASP A 49 -26.46 -22.03 -21.41
N LYS A 50 -27.67 -22.19 -21.88
CA LYS A 50 -28.86 -22.60 -21.10
C LYS A 50 -28.92 -24.09 -20.75
N ASP A 51 -27.91 -24.93 -21.04
CA ASP A 51 -28.01 -26.39 -20.89
C ASP A 51 -26.77 -27.06 -20.27
N LYS A 52 -26.17 -26.49 -19.23
CA LYS A 52 -25.18 -27.23 -18.43
C LYS A 52 -25.67 -27.44 -17.01
N PRO A 53 -25.45 -28.64 -16.41
CA PRO A 53 -25.86 -28.91 -15.04
C PRO A 53 -25.21 -27.86 -14.10
N ASP A 54 -25.96 -27.45 -13.11
CA ASP A 54 -25.65 -26.37 -12.14
C ASP A 54 -24.41 -26.73 -11.30
N VAL A 55 -23.25 -26.71 -11.93
CA VAL A 55 -21.96 -26.82 -11.23
C VAL A 55 -21.80 -25.56 -10.42
N SER A 56 -21.74 -25.69 -9.12
CA SER A 56 -21.51 -24.59 -8.17
C SER A 56 -20.54 -23.56 -8.75
N LYS A 57 -21.04 -22.35 -9.02
CA LYS A 57 -20.25 -21.21 -9.55
C LYS A 57 -19.10 -20.83 -8.63
N TYR A 58 -19.13 -21.26 -7.38
CA TYR A 58 -18.20 -20.93 -6.32
C TYR A 58 -17.77 -22.16 -5.52
N PRO A 59 -16.57 -22.14 -4.89
CA PRO A 59 -15.55 -21.08 -4.95
C PRO A 59 -14.79 -21.08 -6.29
N ARG A 60 -14.34 -19.89 -6.73
CA ARG A 60 -13.45 -19.78 -7.89
C ARG A 60 -12.20 -18.94 -7.57
N SER A 61 -11.07 -19.34 -8.10
CA SER A 61 -9.84 -18.54 -8.03
C SER A 61 -9.87 -17.44 -9.09
N PHE A 62 -9.22 -16.33 -8.78
CA PHE A 62 -8.95 -15.26 -9.74
C PHE A 62 -7.57 -14.67 -9.46
N GLY A 63 -6.94 -14.12 -10.46
CA GLY A 63 -5.64 -13.48 -10.29
C GLY A 63 -5.10 -12.95 -11.60
N GLY A 64 -4.08 -12.12 -11.51
CA GLY A 64 -3.38 -11.57 -12.65
C GLY A 64 -2.77 -10.19 -12.36
N ILE A 65 -2.18 -9.63 -13.41
CA ILE A 65 -1.70 -8.24 -13.41
C ILE A 65 -2.91 -7.33 -13.54
N THR A 66 -2.99 -6.29 -12.70
CA THR A 66 -4.22 -5.49 -12.58
C THR A 66 -3.87 -4.06 -12.45
N PHE A 67 -3.05 -3.33 -12.44
CA PHE A 67 -2.88 -1.87 -12.28
C PHE A 67 -4.15 -1.17 -11.75
N SER A 68 -4.71 -1.70 -10.69
CA SER A 68 -5.97 -1.24 -10.10
C SER A 68 -5.77 -0.73 -8.67
N ARG A 69 -6.85 -0.24 -8.08
CA ARG A 69 -6.86 0.27 -6.71
C ARG A 69 -5.82 1.35 -6.48
N ILE A 70 -5.97 2.43 -7.22
CA ILE A 70 -5.17 3.64 -7.04
C ILE A 70 -5.70 4.34 -5.80
N ASP A 71 -4.86 4.44 -4.77
CA ASP A 71 -5.12 5.19 -3.55
C ASP A 71 -4.40 6.54 -3.64
N TRP A 72 -5.13 7.62 -3.45
CA TRP A 72 -4.58 8.96 -3.34
C TRP A 72 -5.18 9.68 -2.14
N GLY A 73 -4.34 10.11 -1.23
CA GLY A 73 -4.82 10.68 0.01
C GLY A 73 -3.80 11.52 0.75
N PHE A 74 -4.18 11.84 1.98
CA PHE A 74 -3.38 12.61 2.92
C PHE A 74 -2.82 11.69 3.99
N SER A 75 -1.57 11.90 4.34
CA SER A 75 -0.95 11.28 5.51
C SER A 75 -1.07 12.22 6.71
N ARG A 76 -1.32 11.63 7.86
CA ARG A 76 -1.21 12.28 9.17
C ARG A 76 -0.31 11.43 10.03
N LEU A 77 0.55 12.08 10.76
CA LEU A 77 1.39 11.39 11.72
C LEU A 77 0.68 11.42 13.08
N ILE A 78 0.72 10.30 13.74
CA ILE A 78 0.23 10.13 15.11
C ILE A 78 1.46 9.91 15.97
N ASN A 79 1.63 10.73 16.99
CA ASN A 79 2.72 10.62 17.95
C ASN A 79 2.12 10.25 19.30
N ASP A 80 2.44 9.06 19.81
CA ASP A 80 1.91 8.53 21.08
C ASP A 80 0.38 8.61 21.18
N GLY A 81 -0.30 8.28 20.08
CA GLY A 81 -1.76 8.32 20.01
C GLY A 81 -2.38 9.71 19.78
N SER A 82 -1.58 10.78 19.67
CA SER A 82 -2.02 12.14 19.41
C SER A 82 -1.67 12.59 17.99
N PHE A 83 -2.52 13.44 17.39
CA PHE A 83 -2.20 14.13 16.14
C PHE A 83 -1.28 15.36 16.32
N THR A 84 -0.79 15.61 17.53
CA THR A 84 0.18 16.66 17.84
C THR A 84 1.57 16.05 17.87
N LEU A 85 2.50 16.60 17.10
CA LEU A 85 3.89 16.20 17.13
C LEU A 85 4.57 16.72 18.39
N ASN A 86 5.44 15.90 19.00
CA ASN A 86 6.32 16.31 20.08
C ASN A 86 7.47 17.17 19.53
N GLU A 87 8.26 17.77 20.44
CA GLU A 87 9.37 18.66 20.09
C GLU A 87 10.41 18.00 19.16
N HIS A 88 10.70 16.72 19.36
CA HIS A 88 11.65 15.96 18.54
C HIS A 88 11.17 15.75 17.10
N ASN A 89 9.86 15.78 16.87
CA ASN A 89 9.23 15.56 15.57
C ASN A 89 8.74 16.85 14.90
N GLU A 90 8.98 18.01 15.51
CA GLU A 90 8.56 19.29 14.98
C GLU A 90 9.21 19.69 13.63
N PHE A 91 10.29 19.04 13.23
CA PHE A 91 10.89 19.23 11.91
C PHE A 91 9.99 18.77 10.77
N LEU A 92 8.98 17.94 11.07
CA LEU A 92 7.99 17.46 10.11
C LEU A 92 6.83 18.45 9.95
N GLU A 93 6.60 18.89 8.72
CA GLU A 93 5.43 19.73 8.37
C GLU A 93 4.28 18.83 7.87
N TYR A 94 3.62 18.12 8.77
CA TYR A 94 2.64 17.07 8.41
C TYR A 94 1.34 17.59 7.76
N LYS A 95 1.04 18.90 7.83
CA LYS A 95 -0.18 19.49 7.22
C LYS A 95 -0.24 19.31 5.70
N LYS A 96 0.90 19.07 5.05
CA LYS A 96 1.02 18.90 3.60
C LYS A 96 1.57 17.52 3.22
N ALA A 97 1.39 16.53 4.09
CA ALA A 97 1.76 15.16 3.81
C ALA A 97 0.71 14.47 2.93
N SER A 98 1.15 13.68 1.97
CA SER A 98 0.28 12.93 1.07
C SER A 98 0.76 11.50 0.88
N ASN A 99 -0.19 10.64 0.54
CA ASN A 99 0.07 9.24 0.24
C ASN A 99 -0.47 8.93 -1.17
N PHE A 100 0.30 8.16 -1.92
CA PHE A 100 -0.10 7.63 -3.21
C PHE A 100 0.29 6.17 -3.27
N GLY A 101 -0.59 5.32 -3.79
CA GLY A 101 -0.29 3.92 -3.96
C GLY A 101 -1.17 3.27 -5.02
N PHE A 102 -0.71 2.17 -5.61
CA PHE A 102 -1.50 1.35 -6.51
C PHE A 102 -1.08 -0.10 -6.42
N ASP A 103 -1.99 -1.00 -6.80
CA ASP A 103 -1.73 -2.43 -6.88
C ASP A 103 -1.39 -2.83 -8.31
N ILE A 104 -0.40 -3.73 -8.47
CA ILE A 104 0.09 -4.22 -9.75
C ILE A 104 -0.47 -5.59 -10.05
N ALA A 105 -0.50 -6.47 -9.06
CA ALA A 105 -0.94 -7.84 -9.21
C ALA A 105 -1.81 -8.26 -8.02
N GLN A 106 -2.69 -9.20 -8.27
CA GLN A 106 -3.55 -9.79 -7.23
C GLN A 106 -3.77 -11.27 -7.49
N PHE A 107 -4.00 -12.01 -6.41
CA PHE A 107 -4.45 -13.40 -6.45
C PHE A 107 -5.41 -13.67 -5.30
N GLY A 108 -6.48 -14.38 -5.54
CA GLY A 108 -7.46 -14.66 -4.49
C GLY A 108 -8.54 -15.63 -4.90
N PHE A 109 -9.51 -15.74 -4.00
CA PHE A 109 -10.65 -16.63 -4.13
C PHE A 109 -11.95 -15.85 -3.93
N ARG A 110 -12.91 -16.10 -4.80
CA ARG A 110 -14.28 -15.64 -4.65
C ARG A 110 -15.13 -16.79 -4.12
N PHE A 111 -15.65 -16.64 -2.93
CA PHE A 111 -16.45 -17.66 -2.25
C PHE A 111 -17.95 -17.51 -2.53
N SER A 112 -18.38 -16.32 -2.89
CA SER A 112 -19.75 -16.01 -3.30
C SER A 112 -19.80 -14.73 -4.14
N ASP A 113 -20.97 -14.36 -4.66
CA ASP A 113 -21.16 -13.06 -5.33
C ASP A 113 -20.88 -11.88 -4.41
N GLN A 114 -21.01 -12.08 -3.09
CA GLN A 114 -20.92 -11.03 -2.10
C GLN A 114 -19.59 -11.03 -1.34
N PHE A 115 -18.80 -12.11 -1.40
CA PHE A 115 -17.57 -12.24 -0.62
C PHE A 115 -16.41 -12.79 -1.44
N LYS A 116 -15.28 -12.10 -1.37
CA LYS A 116 -14.00 -12.59 -1.88
C LYS A 116 -12.85 -12.21 -0.93
N THR A 117 -11.80 -12.99 -0.96
CA THR A 117 -10.54 -12.68 -0.32
C THR A 117 -9.40 -12.71 -1.31
N TYR A 118 -8.42 -11.85 -1.15
CA TYR A 118 -7.27 -11.79 -2.03
C TYR A 118 -6.06 -11.13 -1.37
N ILE A 119 -4.90 -11.53 -1.84
CA ILE A 119 -3.64 -10.85 -1.62
C ILE A 119 -3.30 -10.07 -2.88
N SER A 120 -2.75 -8.87 -2.71
CA SER A 120 -2.22 -8.09 -3.83
C SER A 120 -0.82 -7.59 -3.52
N THR A 121 -0.14 -7.07 -4.53
CA THR A 121 1.15 -6.41 -4.38
C THR A 121 1.18 -5.15 -5.21
N GLY A 122 1.89 -4.15 -4.74
CA GLY A 122 1.99 -2.86 -5.42
C GLY A 122 2.98 -1.93 -4.73
N PHE A 123 2.97 -0.69 -5.13
CA PHE A 123 3.83 0.33 -4.56
C PHE A 123 3.04 1.35 -3.77
N GLU A 124 3.68 1.89 -2.75
CA GLU A 124 3.17 2.98 -1.95
C GLU A 124 4.25 4.02 -1.71
N TRP A 125 3.90 5.29 -1.89
CA TRP A 125 4.75 6.45 -1.62
C TRP A 125 4.11 7.31 -0.56
N ASN A 126 4.88 7.64 0.47
CA ASN A 126 4.52 8.66 1.45
C ASN A 126 5.38 9.89 1.20
N TYR A 127 4.75 11.03 1.01
CA TYR A 127 5.39 12.32 0.80
C TYR A 127 5.15 13.16 2.05
N LEU A 128 6.21 13.45 2.78
CA LEU A 128 6.20 14.33 3.95
C LEU A 128 6.91 15.62 3.61
N ARG A 129 6.37 16.74 4.02
CA ARG A 129 7.13 17.99 4.00
C ARG A 129 7.91 18.13 5.28
N LEU A 130 9.15 18.60 5.13
CA LEU A 130 9.98 19.03 6.23
C LEU A 130 9.92 20.55 6.33
N LYS A 131 10.20 21.11 7.50
CA LYS A 131 10.43 22.56 7.66
C LYS A 131 11.51 23.01 6.68
N HIS A 132 11.46 24.27 6.24
CA HIS A 132 12.23 24.71 5.05
C HIS A 132 13.72 24.43 5.15
N ASN A 133 14.37 24.73 6.26
CA ASN A 133 15.83 24.63 6.39
C ASN A 133 16.31 23.36 7.10
N VAL A 134 15.55 22.28 7.05
CA VAL A 134 15.96 20.98 7.63
C VAL A 134 16.69 20.14 6.58
N LEU A 135 17.89 19.72 6.91
CA LEU A 135 18.66 18.72 6.16
C LEU A 135 18.82 17.47 7.03
N LEU A 136 18.28 16.35 6.58
CA LEU A 136 18.44 15.06 7.26
C LEU A 136 19.85 14.52 6.99
N ASP A 137 20.49 14.01 8.03
CA ASP A 137 21.77 13.32 7.89
C ASP A 137 21.55 11.91 7.33
N GLN A 138 22.27 11.56 6.25
CA GLN A 138 22.14 10.27 5.59
C GLN A 138 22.77 9.13 6.40
N ASP A 139 23.87 9.41 7.06
CA ASP A 139 24.69 8.40 7.74
C ASP A 139 24.40 8.30 9.24
N ALA A 140 23.55 9.19 9.78
CA ALA A 140 23.25 9.23 11.20
C ALA A 140 22.34 8.08 11.66
N THR A 141 22.72 7.43 12.75
CA THR A 141 21.89 6.51 13.51
C THR A 141 22.12 6.79 15.00
N PRO A 142 21.13 7.31 15.73
CA PRO A 142 19.72 7.58 15.38
C PRO A 142 19.54 8.68 14.32
N LEU A 143 18.29 8.84 13.82
CA LEU A 143 17.94 9.90 12.88
C LEU A 143 18.35 11.26 13.44
N ASP A 144 19.12 12.00 12.67
CA ASP A 144 19.58 13.32 13.00
C ASP A 144 19.36 14.31 11.85
N TYR A 145 19.35 15.60 12.17
CA TYR A 145 19.14 16.65 11.19
C TYR A 145 19.82 17.96 11.60
N SER A 146 20.14 18.75 10.61
CA SER A 146 20.78 20.07 10.79
C SER A 146 19.93 21.19 10.16
N TYR A 147 20.22 22.41 10.57
CA TYR A 147 19.63 23.63 10.01
C TYR A 147 20.75 24.44 9.34
N PRO A 148 21.00 24.25 8.03
CA PRO A 148 22.00 25.07 7.33
C PRO A 148 21.57 26.53 7.29
N ASP A 149 22.41 27.42 7.78
CA ASP A 149 22.11 28.86 7.88
C ASP A 149 22.24 29.61 6.55
N ASP A 150 23.08 29.09 5.64
CA ASP A 150 23.46 29.78 4.40
C ASP A 150 22.48 29.51 3.21
N ILE A 151 21.53 28.59 3.35
CA ILE A 151 20.69 28.18 2.25
C ILE A 151 19.21 28.21 2.65
N ASN A 152 18.40 28.91 1.86
CA ASN A 152 16.96 28.91 2.08
C ASN A 152 16.25 27.96 1.08
N TYR A 153 15.75 26.82 1.57
CA TYR A 153 15.04 25.85 0.75
C TYR A 153 13.59 26.26 0.55
N LYS A 154 13.21 26.50 -0.70
CA LYS A 154 11.80 26.74 -1.10
C LYS A 154 10.94 25.50 -1.03
N LYS A 155 11.56 24.33 -1.20
CA LYS A 155 10.88 23.02 -1.14
C LYS A 155 11.79 22.03 -0.45
N ASN A 156 11.25 21.39 0.58
CA ASN A 156 11.89 20.31 1.30
C ASN A 156 10.86 19.16 1.44
N VAL A 157 11.10 18.06 0.74
CA VAL A 157 10.18 16.93 0.70
C VAL A 157 10.94 15.65 0.98
N PHE A 158 10.49 14.96 2.01
CA PHE A 158 10.94 13.63 2.36
C PHE A 158 9.95 12.59 1.80
N THR A 159 10.46 11.56 1.15
CA THR A 159 9.65 10.54 0.49
C THR A 159 10.11 9.16 0.90
N SER A 160 9.22 8.33 1.37
CA SER A 160 9.43 6.90 1.51
C SER A 160 8.69 6.12 0.43
N THR A 161 9.30 5.05 -0.06
CA THR A 161 8.73 4.15 -1.07
C THR A 161 8.74 2.74 -0.53
N TYR A 162 7.55 2.12 -0.49
CA TYR A 162 7.36 0.76 -0.01
C TYR A 162 6.77 -0.14 -1.10
N LEU A 163 7.23 -1.38 -1.14
CA LEU A 163 6.50 -2.48 -1.77
C LEU A 163 5.42 -2.91 -0.78
N ARG A 164 4.15 -2.69 -1.10
CA ARG A 164 3.03 -3.06 -0.22
C ARG A 164 2.44 -4.41 -0.61
N VAL A 165 2.01 -5.16 0.40
CA VAL A 165 1.36 -6.48 0.24
C VAL A 165 0.12 -6.53 1.15
N PRO A 166 -1.05 -6.05 0.70
CA PRO A 166 -2.29 -6.14 1.45
C PRO A 166 -2.98 -7.51 1.28
N LEU A 167 -3.48 -8.06 2.39
CA LEU A 167 -4.45 -9.15 2.44
C LEU A 167 -5.83 -8.53 2.64
N THR A 168 -6.74 -8.78 1.70
CA THR A 168 -8.04 -8.11 1.64
C THR A 168 -9.20 -9.08 1.76
N PHE A 169 -10.16 -8.73 2.60
CA PHE A 169 -11.48 -9.33 2.70
C PHE A 169 -12.49 -8.32 2.15
N GLU A 170 -13.13 -8.65 1.02
CA GLU A 170 -14.03 -7.74 0.32
C GLU A 170 -15.45 -8.28 0.35
N PHE A 171 -16.34 -7.44 0.89
CA PHE A 171 -17.78 -7.66 0.95
C PHE A 171 -18.48 -6.76 -0.06
N ARG A 172 -19.44 -7.32 -0.79
CA ARG A 172 -20.20 -6.61 -1.82
C ARG A 172 -21.70 -6.70 -1.54
N SER A 173 -22.42 -5.61 -1.77
CA SER A 173 -23.90 -5.65 -1.79
C SER A 173 -24.42 -6.51 -2.96
N LYS A 174 -25.71 -6.80 -2.93
CA LYS A 174 -26.44 -7.21 -4.15
C LYS A 174 -26.33 -6.07 -5.17
N LYS A 175 -26.49 -6.40 -6.46
CA LYS A 175 -26.57 -5.39 -7.52
C LYS A 175 -27.77 -4.46 -7.28
N PHE A 176 -27.55 -3.18 -7.37
CA PHE A 176 -28.62 -2.17 -7.41
C PHE A 176 -29.29 -2.19 -8.78
N ARG A 177 -30.38 -1.44 -8.95
CA ARG A 177 -31.12 -1.37 -10.22
C ARG A 177 -30.29 -0.86 -11.41
N ASN A 178 -29.28 -0.04 -11.14
CA ASN A 178 -28.32 0.48 -12.12
C ASN A 178 -27.18 -0.50 -12.44
N GLY A 179 -27.14 -1.68 -11.81
CA GLY A 179 -26.10 -2.67 -12.00
C GLY A 179 -24.89 -2.54 -11.07
N ASP A 180 -24.74 -1.43 -10.39
CA ASP A 180 -23.60 -1.15 -9.49
C ASP A 180 -23.75 -1.87 -8.14
N ARG A 181 -22.66 -1.85 -7.36
CA ARG A 181 -22.61 -2.46 -6.01
C ARG A 181 -21.88 -1.53 -5.03
N ALA A 182 -22.37 -1.50 -3.80
CA ALA A 182 -21.57 -1.02 -2.69
C ALA A 182 -20.55 -2.11 -2.29
N LYS A 183 -19.35 -1.69 -1.90
CA LYS A 183 -18.24 -2.57 -1.53
C LYS A 183 -17.60 -2.09 -0.24
N LEU A 184 -17.31 -3.02 0.64
CA LEU A 184 -16.51 -2.81 1.83
C LEU A 184 -15.32 -3.76 1.76
N ALA A 185 -14.12 -3.25 1.82
CA ALA A 185 -12.91 -4.04 1.90
C ALA A 185 -12.16 -3.68 3.18
N VAL A 186 -11.80 -4.68 3.94
CA VAL A 186 -10.98 -4.54 5.15
C VAL A 186 -9.85 -5.54 5.10
N GLY A 187 -8.76 -5.25 5.77
CA GLY A 187 -7.66 -6.19 5.79
C GLY A 187 -6.42 -5.70 6.53
N ALA A 188 -5.44 -6.58 6.57
CA ALA A 188 -4.09 -6.27 7.00
C ALA A 188 -3.23 -5.90 5.79
N MET A 189 -2.23 -5.08 6.02
CA MET A 189 -1.24 -4.73 5.00
C MET A 189 0.16 -4.76 5.59
N THR A 190 1.10 -5.13 4.76
CA THR A 190 2.53 -5.06 5.06
C THR A 190 3.23 -4.26 3.98
N GLY A 191 4.37 -3.68 4.32
CA GLY A 191 5.22 -2.95 3.40
C GLY A 191 6.68 -3.22 3.66
N ILE A 192 7.45 -3.37 2.60
CA ILE A 192 8.91 -3.52 2.64
C ILE A 192 9.51 -2.25 2.05
N LEU A 193 10.40 -1.58 2.79
CA LEU A 193 11.06 -0.37 2.33
C LEU A 193 11.92 -0.66 1.10
N ILE A 194 11.69 0.10 0.04
CA ILE A 194 12.53 0.10 -1.16
C ILE A 194 13.57 1.21 -1.05
N LYS A 195 13.14 2.42 -0.67
CA LYS A 195 14.03 3.58 -0.51
C LYS A 195 13.36 4.72 0.23
N GLY A 196 14.21 5.51 0.91
CA GLY A 196 13.93 6.88 1.30
C GLY A 196 14.57 7.89 0.34
N SER A 197 14.12 9.13 0.35
CA SER A 197 14.81 10.23 -0.30
C SER A 197 14.34 11.57 0.23
N GLN A 198 15.27 12.50 0.37
CA GLN A 198 15.00 13.91 0.61
C GLN A 198 15.24 14.70 -0.66
N ARG A 199 14.29 15.54 -1.07
CA ARG A 199 14.41 16.46 -2.20
C ARG A 199 14.35 17.89 -1.71
N LEU A 200 15.43 18.61 -1.96
CA LEU A 200 15.60 20.01 -1.66
C LEU A 200 15.53 20.84 -2.93
N LYS A 201 14.97 22.04 -2.84
CA LYS A 201 15.02 23.03 -3.92
C LYS A 201 15.32 24.41 -3.33
N SER A 202 16.41 25.02 -3.76
CA SER A 202 16.77 26.41 -3.44
C SER A 202 16.96 27.22 -4.72
N ASN A 203 17.11 28.53 -4.58
CA ASN A 203 17.47 29.40 -5.72
C ASN A 203 18.95 29.26 -6.08
N GLU A 204 19.78 29.05 -5.09
CA GLU A 204 21.24 29.07 -5.18
C GLU A 204 21.77 27.76 -5.79
N GLN A 205 21.21 26.62 -5.36
CA GLN A 205 21.72 25.31 -5.70
C GLN A 205 20.78 24.49 -6.59
N GLY A 206 19.62 25.08 -6.99
CA GLY A 206 18.64 24.38 -7.82
C GLY A 206 17.91 23.24 -7.09
N SER A 207 17.76 22.11 -7.74
CA SER A 207 17.07 20.93 -7.17
C SER A 207 18.07 19.82 -6.89
N GLN A 208 18.20 19.44 -5.64
CA GLN A 208 19.04 18.35 -5.16
C GLN A 208 18.15 17.20 -4.65
N LYS A 209 18.63 15.97 -4.78
CA LYS A 209 17.96 14.77 -4.26
C LYS A 209 18.96 13.84 -3.65
N PHE A 210 18.81 13.64 -2.36
CA PHE A 210 19.57 12.69 -1.56
C PHE A 210 18.75 11.42 -1.39
N LYS A 211 19.40 10.26 -1.46
CA LYS A 211 18.75 8.95 -1.36
C LYS A 211 19.46 8.16 -0.29
N ASP A 212 18.68 7.76 0.69
CA ASP A 212 19.11 6.85 1.75
C ASP A 212 17.87 6.28 2.43
N ASN A 213 18.06 5.34 3.37
CA ASN A 213 16.96 4.82 4.17
C ASN A 213 16.50 5.76 5.29
N TYR A 214 17.37 6.67 5.77
CA TYR A 214 17.09 7.66 6.85
C TYR A 214 16.45 7.03 8.09
N ASN A 215 16.91 5.86 8.49
CA ASN A 215 16.32 5.06 9.57
C ASN A 215 14.80 4.83 9.42
N LEU A 216 14.24 4.92 8.22
CA LEU A 216 12.87 4.50 7.97
C LEU A 216 12.70 3.00 8.29
N ALA A 217 11.58 2.65 8.90
CA ALA A 217 11.27 1.26 9.22
C ALA A 217 11.37 0.39 7.97
N SER A 218 12.26 -0.59 8.00
CA SER A 218 12.50 -1.52 6.88
C SER A 218 11.28 -2.36 6.55
N PHE A 219 10.42 -2.58 7.55
CA PHE A 219 9.17 -3.31 7.42
C PHE A 219 8.05 -2.55 8.13
N GLN A 220 6.93 -2.36 7.42
CA GLN A 220 5.72 -1.76 7.97
C GLN A 220 4.60 -2.80 8.01
N TYR A 221 3.72 -2.72 9.01
CA TYR A 221 2.50 -3.50 9.08
C TYR A 221 1.37 -2.68 9.68
N GLY A 222 0.16 -2.98 9.24
CA GLY A 222 -1.00 -2.20 9.64
C GLY A 222 -2.30 -2.79 9.15
N ALA A 223 -3.37 -2.02 9.31
CA ALA A 223 -4.70 -2.35 8.85
C ALA A 223 -5.25 -1.26 7.94
N PHE A 224 -6.19 -1.64 7.10
CA PHE A 224 -6.91 -0.70 6.25
C PHE A 224 -8.37 -1.05 6.14
N ALA A 225 -9.17 -0.04 5.82
CA ALA A 225 -10.55 -0.20 5.40
C ALA A 225 -10.80 0.67 4.15
N ARG A 226 -11.60 0.16 3.22
CA ARG A 226 -12.10 0.87 2.04
C ARG A 226 -13.60 0.71 1.95
N LEU A 227 -14.28 1.80 1.70
CA LEU A 227 -15.73 1.82 1.44
C LEU A 227 -15.95 2.49 0.08
N GLY A 228 -16.65 1.83 -0.82
CA GLY A 228 -16.85 2.37 -2.15
C GLY A 228 -18.14 1.94 -2.81
N TYR A 229 -18.43 2.62 -3.89
CA TYR A 229 -19.55 2.37 -4.77
C TYR A 229 -19.03 2.35 -6.22
N ASP A 230 -19.39 1.29 -6.94
CA ASP A 230 -18.84 1.00 -8.28
C ASP A 230 -17.31 0.97 -8.30
N SER A 231 -16.68 1.94 -8.95
CA SER A 231 -15.23 2.02 -9.12
C SER A 231 -14.54 3.06 -8.24
N MET A 232 -15.30 3.80 -7.43
CA MET A 232 -14.79 4.86 -6.57
C MET A 232 -15.08 4.58 -5.10
N GLY A 233 -14.22 5.06 -4.22
CA GLY A 233 -14.41 4.91 -2.79
C GLY A 233 -13.49 5.81 -1.97
N VAL A 234 -13.62 5.65 -0.67
CA VAL A 234 -12.74 6.25 0.33
C VAL A 234 -11.95 5.17 1.04
N PHE A 235 -10.80 5.51 1.53
CA PHE A 235 -9.98 4.59 2.31
C PHE A 235 -9.42 5.25 3.56
N VAL A 236 -9.12 4.40 4.54
CA VAL A 236 -8.29 4.72 5.70
C VAL A 236 -7.25 3.61 5.84
N LYS A 237 -6.04 3.97 6.29
CA LYS A 237 -4.94 3.06 6.60
C LYS A 237 -4.28 3.53 7.88
N TYR A 238 -3.86 2.58 8.71
CA TYR A 238 -3.08 2.84 9.90
C TYR A 238 -1.96 1.82 10.02
N TYR A 239 -0.74 2.32 10.17
CA TYR A 239 0.43 1.49 10.41
C TYR A 239 0.68 1.42 11.91
N PHE A 240 0.85 0.21 12.45
CA PHE A 240 0.98 -0.05 13.89
C PHE A 240 2.39 0.11 14.43
N ASN A 241 3.39 0.01 13.55
CA ASN A 241 4.78 0.22 13.92
C ASN A 241 5.22 1.66 13.63
N ASP A 242 6.26 2.07 14.30
CA ASP A 242 6.86 3.37 14.14
C ASP A 242 7.36 3.59 12.71
N MET A 243 7.33 4.82 12.28
CA MET A 243 7.78 5.23 10.95
C MET A 243 9.31 5.12 10.81
N PHE A 244 10.02 5.32 11.90
CA PHE A 244 11.48 5.23 11.97
C PHE A 244 11.91 4.08 12.87
N GLU A 245 13.03 3.44 12.55
CA GLU A 245 13.68 2.44 13.38
C GLU A 245 15.03 2.95 13.88
N ASN A 246 15.49 2.44 15.02
CA ASN A 246 16.75 2.85 15.66
C ASN A 246 16.84 4.37 15.94
N SER A 247 15.71 5.01 16.21
CA SER A 247 15.60 6.45 16.42
C SER A 247 14.68 6.74 17.60
N PRO A 248 15.19 6.65 18.85
CA PRO A 248 14.39 6.75 20.07
C PRO A 248 13.59 8.06 20.19
N ASN A 249 14.09 9.15 19.64
CA ASN A 249 13.41 10.44 19.65
C ASN A 249 12.14 10.44 18.76
N GLN A 250 12.01 9.47 17.85
CA GLN A 250 10.88 9.29 16.95
C GLN A 250 10.00 8.09 17.33
N ASP A 251 10.22 7.45 18.46
CA ASP A 251 9.39 6.37 18.97
C ASP A 251 7.95 6.86 19.13
N GLY A 252 6.98 6.00 18.86
CA GLY A 252 5.56 6.33 18.89
C GLY A 252 5.05 7.13 17.69
N LEU A 253 5.88 7.37 16.66
CA LEU A 253 5.49 8.11 15.47
C LEU A 253 4.93 7.17 14.39
N ASN A 254 3.61 7.06 14.32
CA ASN A 254 2.89 6.17 13.39
C ASN A 254 2.30 6.95 12.21
N ASN A 255 2.13 6.26 11.08
CA ASN A 255 1.51 6.86 9.89
C ASN A 255 0.03 6.45 9.79
N PHE A 256 -0.84 7.46 9.72
CA PHE A 256 -2.26 7.35 9.44
C PHE A 256 -2.57 8.01 8.10
N THR A 257 -3.28 7.32 7.22
CA THR A 257 -3.57 7.82 5.87
C THR A 257 -5.05 7.66 5.55
N PHE A 258 -5.62 8.65 4.89
CA PHE A 258 -7.01 8.60 4.40
C PHE A 258 -7.13 9.34 3.07
N GLY A 259 -8.09 8.95 2.26
CA GLY A 259 -8.26 9.56 0.96
C GLY A 259 -9.26 8.85 0.06
N LEU A 260 -9.06 9.02 -1.25
CA LEU A 260 -9.88 8.44 -2.30
C LEU A 260 -9.19 7.22 -2.90
N THR A 261 -9.97 6.21 -3.25
CA THR A 261 -9.52 5.03 -3.99
C THR A 261 -10.30 4.92 -5.30
N LEU A 262 -9.58 4.58 -6.37
CA LEU A 262 -10.14 4.34 -7.70
C LEU A 262 -9.84 2.90 -8.13
N GLY A 263 -10.73 2.33 -8.95
CA GLY A 263 -10.60 0.94 -9.41
C GLY A 263 -10.96 -0.09 -8.34
N PHE A 264 -11.89 0.27 -7.50
CA PHE A 264 -12.33 -0.51 -6.33
C PHE A 264 -13.41 -1.54 -6.67
#